data_b346f276434ed36bea3f9e740706138f
#
_entry.id   b346f276434ed36bea3f9e740706138f
#
_cell.length_a   1.000
_cell.length_b   1.000
_cell.length_c   1.000
_cell.angle_alpha   90.00
_cell.angle_beta   90.00
_cell.angle_gamma   90.00
#
_symmetry.space_group_name_H-M   'P 1'
#
loop_
_entity.id
_entity.type
_entity.pdbx_description
1 polymer ?
#
loop_
_entity_poly.entity_id
_entity_poly.type
_entity_poly.pdbx_seq_one_letter_code
_entity_poly.pdbx_strand_id
1 'polypeptide(L)'
;MKKCQKKFINSSSILMEYQWDYGQEYDKFICRIRIFRGETLMMRLLSIGIDCVSAAIFVIPALAILQCTIYRKWEFKSFCVKLIFAFYAIALFSVVGVPTVGIFQMDFGLNLIPFADIVNSPFAYMKNTILNIILFIPMGFFVPAVWKNFRSFKTMFFMGLAVSLGIELLQIFTFRLTDIDDLITNTAGTVLGYEISRRFSFPFSLKSVDSKGILVRYEPVLILAVTLLVSMFLKPD
;
A
#
# COMPACT_ATOMS: atom_id res chain seq x y z
N MET A 1 -39.50 12.34 -7.45
CA MET A 1 -38.72 11.29 -6.75
C MET A 1 -39.01 9.93 -7.42
N LYS A 2 -38.16 9.47 -8.33
CA LYS A 2 -38.25 8.11 -8.88
C LYS A 2 -37.32 7.21 -8.09
N LYS A 3 -37.88 6.21 -7.40
CA LYS A 3 -37.14 5.22 -6.60
C LYS A 3 -36.20 4.39 -7.49
N CYS A 4 -34.96 4.29 -7.07
CA CYS A 4 -34.00 3.37 -7.63
C CYS A 4 -34.50 1.93 -7.44
N GLN A 5 -34.74 1.19 -8.51
CA GLN A 5 -35.02 -0.24 -8.46
C GLN A 5 -33.67 -0.98 -8.59
N LYS A 6 -33.26 -1.61 -7.49
CA LYS A 6 -32.17 -2.55 -7.49
C LYS A 6 -32.61 -3.84 -8.18
N LYS A 7 -32.08 -4.15 -9.36
CA LYS A 7 -32.31 -5.42 -10.02
C LYS A 7 -31.07 -6.30 -9.81
N PHE A 8 -31.18 -7.29 -8.96
CA PHE A 8 -30.15 -8.32 -8.76
C PHE A 8 -30.22 -9.32 -9.90
N ILE A 9 -29.15 -9.47 -10.67
CA ILE A 9 -29.01 -10.58 -11.59
C ILE A 9 -28.02 -11.55 -10.94
N ASN A 10 -28.55 -12.66 -10.47
CA ASN A 10 -27.77 -13.73 -9.87
C ASN A 10 -27.25 -14.65 -10.99
N SER A 11 -26.04 -14.41 -11.46
CA SER A 11 -25.24 -15.40 -12.16
C SER A 11 -24.02 -15.62 -11.26
N SER A 12 -23.91 -16.82 -10.75
CA SER A 12 -22.98 -17.33 -9.73
C SER A 12 -21.58 -16.69 -9.71
N SER A 13 -21.45 -15.47 -9.17
CA SER A 13 -20.22 -14.76 -8.79
C SER A 13 -20.07 -13.29 -9.24
N ILE A 14 -21.07 -12.67 -9.85
CA ILE A 14 -20.99 -11.26 -10.27
C ILE A 14 -22.17 -10.49 -9.69
N LEU A 15 -21.91 -9.62 -8.69
CA LEU A 15 -22.87 -8.62 -8.21
C LEU A 15 -22.69 -7.34 -9.03
N MET A 16 -23.69 -6.98 -9.84
CA MET A 16 -23.74 -5.70 -10.54
C MET A 16 -24.58 -4.72 -9.73
N GLU A 17 -23.98 -3.66 -9.24
CA GLU A 17 -24.68 -2.54 -8.61
C GLU A 17 -24.75 -1.38 -9.61
N TYR A 18 -25.98 -0.95 -9.93
CA TYR A 18 -26.21 0.23 -10.76
C TYR A 18 -26.47 1.42 -9.85
N GLN A 19 -25.62 2.41 -9.88
CA GLN A 19 -25.85 3.67 -9.19
C GLN A 19 -26.18 4.75 -10.23
N TRP A 20 -27.35 5.35 -10.08
CA TRP A 20 -27.77 6.49 -10.89
C TRP A 20 -27.35 7.76 -10.17
N ASP A 21 -26.51 8.56 -10.79
CA ASP A 21 -26.13 9.87 -10.26
C ASP A 21 -26.85 10.96 -11.07
N TYR A 22 -27.61 11.80 -10.37
CA TYR A 22 -28.27 12.96 -10.98
C TYR A 22 -27.37 14.17 -10.82
N GLY A 23 -26.48 14.40 -11.77
CA GLY A 23 -25.79 15.69 -11.92
C GLY A 23 -26.74 16.74 -12.48
N GLN A 24 -26.82 17.89 -11.84
CA GLN A 24 -27.45 19.07 -12.42
C GLN A 24 -26.65 19.51 -13.64
N GLU A 25 -27.36 19.68 -14.74
CA GLU A 25 -26.94 20.16 -16.07
C GLU A 25 -26.40 19.10 -17.05
N TYR A 26 -27.21 18.96 -18.11
CA TYR A 26 -27.02 18.25 -19.38
C TYR A 26 -27.09 16.72 -19.39
N ASP A 27 -28.14 16.24 -20.05
CA ASP A 27 -28.49 14.95 -20.63
C ASP A 27 -27.38 13.93 -20.98
N LYS A 28 -26.52 13.60 -20.06
CA LYS A 28 -25.66 12.42 -20.18
C LYS A 28 -25.91 11.48 -19.00
N PHE A 29 -26.78 10.48 -19.25
CA PHE A 29 -26.87 9.30 -18.38
C PHE A 29 -25.55 8.54 -18.41
N ILE A 30 -24.72 8.70 -17.39
CA ILE A 30 -23.57 7.83 -17.19
C ILE A 30 -24.03 6.67 -16.32
N CYS A 31 -24.28 5.52 -16.97
CA CYS A 31 -24.50 4.27 -16.25
C CYS A 31 -23.14 3.73 -15.79
N ARG A 32 -22.80 3.93 -14.52
CA ARG A 32 -21.56 3.38 -13.95
C ARG A 32 -21.85 1.95 -13.50
N ILE A 33 -21.44 0.98 -14.30
CA ILE A 33 -21.51 -0.44 -13.93
C ILE A 33 -20.30 -0.72 -13.04
N ARG A 34 -20.51 -0.86 -11.73
CA ARG A 34 -19.49 -1.36 -10.82
C ARG A 34 -19.63 -2.88 -10.75
N ILE A 35 -18.78 -3.60 -11.48
CA ILE A 35 -18.68 -5.05 -11.36
C ILE A 35 -17.98 -5.36 -10.04
N PHE A 36 -18.76 -5.71 -9.01
CA PHE A 36 -18.23 -6.29 -7.79
C PHE A 36 -17.91 -7.76 -8.07
N ARG A 37 -16.68 -8.05 -8.42
CA ARG A 37 -16.19 -9.44 -8.36
C ARG A 37 -16.09 -9.79 -6.87
N GLY A 38 -17.00 -10.64 -6.38
CA GLY A 38 -16.95 -11.18 -5.02
C GLY A 38 -15.74 -12.10 -4.86
N GLU A 39 -14.55 -11.49 -4.78
CA GLU A 39 -13.34 -12.25 -4.48
C GLU A 39 -13.43 -12.76 -3.05
N THR A 40 -13.42 -14.08 -2.90
CA THR A 40 -13.27 -14.68 -1.58
C THR A 40 -11.91 -14.28 -1.01
N LEU A 41 -11.80 -14.21 0.34
CA LEU A 41 -10.52 -13.91 1.02
C LEU A 41 -9.39 -14.81 0.49
N MET A 42 -9.70 -16.06 0.18
CA MET A 42 -8.75 -17.03 -0.38
C MET A 42 -8.20 -16.57 -1.75
N MET A 43 -9.05 -16.06 -2.64
CA MET A 43 -8.62 -15.57 -3.96
C MET A 43 -7.73 -14.34 -3.84
N ARG A 44 -8.00 -13.45 -2.89
CA ARG A 44 -7.13 -12.29 -2.61
C ARG A 44 -5.78 -12.71 -2.07
N LEU A 45 -5.75 -13.65 -1.12
CA LEU A 45 -4.49 -14.18 -0.57
C LEU A 45 -3.67 -14.90 -1.65
N LEU A 46 -4.32 -15.65 -2.54
CA LEU A 46 -3.68 -16.30 -3.67
C LEU A 46 -3.07 -15.28 -4.65
N SER A 47 -3.82 -14.23 -4.98
CA SER A 47 -3.34 -13.13 -5.83
C SER A 47 -2.10 -12.46 -5.24
N ILE A 48 -2.12 -12.09 -3.96
CA ILE A 48 -0.95 -11.53 -3.26
C ILE A 48 0.24 -12.50 -3.29
N GLY A 49 -0.02 -13.80 -3.11
CA GLY A 49 1.01 -14.83 -3.20
C GLY A 49 1.66 -14.91 -4.59
N ILE A 50 0.85 -14.85 -5.65
CA ILE A 50 1.34 -14.81 -7.04
C ILE A 50 2.15 -13.56 -7.29
N ASP A 51 1.69 -12.38 -6.83
CA ASP A 51 2.42 -11.11 -6.95
C ASP A 51 3.78 -11.20 -6.25
N CYS A 52 3.83 -11.79 -5.04
CA CYS A 52 5.07 -11.99 -4.31
C CYS A 52 6.06 -12.92 -5.04
N VAL A 53 5.58 -14.03 -5.59
CA VAL A 53 6.42 -14.97 -6.34
C VAL A 53 6.94 -14.35 -7.63
N SER A 54 6.08 -13.68 -8.38
CA SER A 54 6.46 -13.00 -9.63
C SER A 54 7.48 -11.89 -9.37
N ALA A 55 7.25 -11.09 -8.33
CA ALA A 55 8.16 -10.01 -7.95
C ALA A 55 9.51 -10.53 -7.40
N ALA A 56 9.54 -11.72 -6.79
CA ALA A 56 10.76 -12.30 -6.23
C ALA A 56 11.87 -12.45 -7.28
N ILE A 57 11.51 -12.78 -8.53
CA ILE A 57 12.44 -12.96 -9.65
C ILE A 57 13.27 -11.68 -9.90
N PHE A 58 12.68 -10.51 -9.67
CA PHE A 58 13.35 -9.21 -9.88
C PHE A 58 13.90 -8.63 -8.58
N VAL A 59 13.16 -8.77 -7.48
CA VAL A 59 13.52 -8.17 -6.19
C VAL A 59 14.72 -8.87 -5.56
N ILE A 60 14.82 -10.20 -5.67
CA ILE A 60 15.96 -10.94 -5.09
C ILE A 60 17.29 -10.52 -5.72
N PRO A 61 17.46 -10.50 -7.07
CA PRO A 61 18.67 -10.01 -7.69
C PRO A 61 18.95 -8.53 -7.40
N ALA A 62 17.92 -7.68 -7.41
CA ALA A 62 18.07 -6.26 -7.11
C ALA A 62 18.59 -6.03 -5.68
N LEU A 63 18.04 -6.74 -4.69
CA LEU A 63 18.52 -6.68 -3.31
C LEU A 63 19.93 -7.26 -3.16
N ALA A 64 20.28 -8.32 -3.89
CA ALA A 64 21.62 -8.89 -3.89
C ALA A 64 22.63 -7.89 -4.46
N ILE A 65 22.32 -7.25 -5.59
CA ILE A 65 23.15 -6.19 -6.18
C ILE A 65 23.28 -5.02 -5.21
N LEU A 66 22.20 -4.55 -4.63
CA LEU A 66 22.17 -3.48 -3.65
C LEU A 66 23.05 -3.82 -2.44
N GLN A 67 22.93 -5.04 -1.92
CA GLN A 67 23.74 -5.54 -0.80
C GLN A 67 25.23 -5.54 -1.14
N CYS A 68 25.62 -6.10 -2.29
CA CYS A 68 27.02 -6.16 -2.73
C CYS A 68 27.60 -4.78 -3.00
N THR A 69 26.81 -3.87 -3.59
CA THR A 69 27.25 -2.51 -3.94
C THR A 69 27.44 -1.65 -2.69
N ILE A 70 26.49 -1.70 -1.75
CA ILE A 70 26.49 -0.86 -0.55
C ILE A 70 27.49 -1.37 0.49
N TYR A 71 27.46 -2.68 0.78
CA TYR A 71 28.19 -3.20 1.94
C TYR A 71 29.52 -3.88 1.59
N ARG A 72 29.79 -4.16 0.32
CA ARG A 72 30.98 -4.87 -0.16
C ARG A 72 31.27 -6.20 0.55
N LYS A 73 30.37 -6.63 1.44
CA LYS A 73 30.42 -7.89 2.20
C LYS A 73 29.03 -8.50 2.19
N TRP A 74 29.01 -9.81 1.94
CA TRP A 74 27.78 -10.57 1.97
C TRP A 74 27.44 -10.98 3.41
N GLU A 75 26.34 -10.47 3.95
CA GLU A 75 25.78 -10.89 5.24
C GLU A 75 24.42 -11.51 5.02
N PHE A 76 24.33 -12.84 5.08
CA PHE A 76 23.11 -13.60 4.82
C PHE A 76 21.94 -13.18 5.73
N LYS A 77 22.22 -12.98 7.03
CA LYS A 77 21.19 -12.53 7.99
C LYS A 77 20.60 -11.16 7.61
N SER A 78 21.45 -10.22 7.22
CA SER A 78 21.03 -8.89 6.77
C SER A 78 20.18 -8.99 5.50
N PHE A 79 20.59 -9.82 4.56
CA PHE A 79 19.86 -10.07 3.32
C PHE A 79 18.47 -10.64 3.57
N CYS A 80 18.34 -11.66 4.42
CA CYS A 80 17.05 -12.28 4.77
C CYS A 80 16.07 -11.27 5.39
N VAL A 81 16.54 -10.41 6.31
CA VAL A 81 15.69 -9.41 6.94
C VAL A 81 15.19 -8.37 5.92
N LYS A 82 16.05 -7.92 5.01
CA LYS A 82 15.67 -7.01 3.93
C LYS A 82 14.71 -7.65 2.94
N LEU A 83 14.90 -8.94 2.67
CA LEU A 83 14.02 -9.72 1.81
C LEU A 83 12.61 -9.84 2.42
N ILE A 84 12.51 -10.12 3.74
CA ILE A 84 11.22 -10.13 4.45
C ILE A 84 10.53 -8.75 4.33
N PHE A 85 11.28 -7.67 4.52
CA PHE A 85 10.74 -6.32 4.36
C PHE A 85 10.28 -6.04 2.93
N ALA A 86 11.02 -6.50 1.93
CA ALA A 86 10.66 -6.35 0.53
C ALA A 86 9.38 -7.13 0.16
N PHE A 87 9.22 -8.36 0.65
CA PHE A 87 7.98 -9.13 0.47
C PHE A 87 6.78 -8.47 1.14
N TYR A 88 6.98 -7.92 2.35
CA TYR A 88 5.96 -7.11 2.99
C TYR A 88 5.58 -5.90 2.11
N ALA A 89 6.56 -5.19 1.55
CA ALA A 89 6.30 -4.02 0.69
C ALA A 89 5.53 -4.40 -0.59
N ILE A 90 5.84 -5.55 -1.21
CA ILE A 90 5.08 -6.06 -2.35
C ILE A 90 3.63 -6.36 -1.95
N ALA A 91 3.42 -7.05 -0.83
CA ALA A 91 2.09 -7.34 -0.30
C ALA A 91 1.32 -6.04 0.02
N LEU A 92 1.98 -5.04 0.61
CA LEU A 92 1.42 -3.71 0.86
C LEU A 92 0.92 -3.09 -0.46
N PHE A 93 1.76 -3.00 -1.49
CA PHE A 93 1.39 -2.40 -2.77
C PHE A 93 0.34 -3.20 -3.53
N SER A 94 0.32 -4.52 -3.40
CA SER A 94 -0.72 -5.38 -3.96
C SER A 94 -2.09 -5.12 -3.31
N VAL A 95 -2.14 -5.01 -1.97
CA VAL A 95 -3.38 -4.74 -1.22
C VAL A 95 -3.89 -3.32 -1.47
N VAL A 96 -3.00 -2.33 -1.42
CA VAL A 96 -3.34 -0.92 -1.64
C VAL A 96 -3.79 -0.67 -3.08
N GLY A 97 -3.30 -1.46 -4.05
CA GLY A 97 -3.69 -1.35 -5.46
C GLY A 97 -3.01 -0.17 -6.14
N VAL A 98 -1.70 -0.26 -6.32
CA VAL A 98 -0.94 0.70 -7.16
C VAL A 98 -1.27 0.50 -8.64
N PRO A 99 -1.16 1.56 -9.48
CA PRO A 99 -1.43 1.47 -10.91
C PRO A 99 -0.48 0.51 -11.61
N THR A 100 -0.99 -0.18 -12.63
CA THR A 100 -0.18 -1.03 -13.51
C THR A 100 0.24 -0.23 -14.74
N VAL A 101 1.46 -0.43 -15.21
CA VAL A 101 1.95 0.20 -16.44
C VAL A 101 1.16 -0.36 -17.62
N GLY A 102 0.36 0.50 -18.27
CA GLY A 102 -0.54 0.12 -19.38
C GLY A 102 -2.00 0.49 -19.14
N ILE A 103 -2.42 0.65 -17.89
CA ILE A 103 -3.79 1.06 -17.53
C ILE A 103 -3.70 2.36 -16.70
N PHE A 104 -3.39 3.46 -17.40
CA PHE A 104 -3.48 4.78 -16.79
C PHE A 104 -4.83 5.40 -17.16
N GLN A 105 -5.73 5.48 -16.20
CA GLN A 105 -6.98 6.22 -16.35
C GLN A 105 -7.02 7.25 -15.22
N MET A 106 -7.03 8.52 -15.60
CA MET A 106 -7.10 9.62 -14.64
C MET A 106 -8.56 9.80 -14.19
N ASP A 107 -8.83 9.53 -12.95
CA ASP A 107 -10.07 9.93 -12.28
C ASP A 107 -9.68 10.84 -11.10
N PHE A 108 -9.98 12.12 -11.21
CA PHE A 108 -9.68 13.13 -10.17
C PHE A 108 -10.73 13.15 -9.05
N GLY A 109 -11.15 12.00 -8.59
CA GLY A 109 -11.99 11.92 -7.39
C GLY A 109 -11.14 12.18 -6.13
N LEU A 110 -11.28 13.37 -5.54
CA LEU A 110 -10.61 13.76 -4.32
C LEU A 110 -11.62 13.86 -3.18
N ASN A 111 -11.47 13.06 -2.13
CA ASN A 111 -12.17 13.23 -0.86
C ASN A 111 -11.22 13.91 0.14
N LEU A 112 -11.35 15.23 0.27
CA LEU A 112 -10.50 16.02 1.18
C LEU A 112 -11.21 16.35 2.50
N ILE A 113 -12.45 15.86 2.71
CA ILE A 113 -13.18 16.11 3.95
C ILE A 113 -12.93 14.92 4.89
N PRO A 114 -12.13 15.10 5.95
CA PRO A 114 -11.88 14.02 6.90
C PRO A 114 -13.18 13.52 7.52
N PHE A 115 -13.29 12.20 7.67
CA PHE A 115 -14.41 11.53 8.34
C PHE A 115 -15.79 11.68 7.66
N ALA A 116 -15.81 12.08 6.37
CA ALA A 116 -17.07 12.28 5.63
C ALA A 116 -17.92 11.00 5.53
N ASP A 117 -17.27 9.85 5.38
CA ASP A 117 -17.95 8.57 5.18
C ASP A 117 -18.44 7.90 6.48
N ILE A 118 -18.10 8.43 7.66
CA ILE A 118 -18.60 7.91 8.94
C ILE A 118 -20.13 7.94 8.99
N VAL A 119 -20.74 9.03 8.50
CA VAL A 119 -22.18 9.22 8.57
C VAL A 119 -22.92 8.32 7.58
N ASN A 120 -22.34 8.13 6.39
CA ASN A 120 -23.01 7.41 5.29
C ASN A 120 -22.85 5.88 5.41
N SER A 121 -21.70 5.41 5.92
CA SER A 121 -21.36 3.98 5.98
C SER A 121 -20.41 3.67 7.14
N PRO A 122 -20.86 3.77 8.42
CA PRO A 122 -19.96 3.67 9.58
C PRO A 122 -19.21 2.35 9.66
N PHE A 123 -19.85 1.23 9.34
CA PHE A 123 -19.20 -0.09 9.36
C PHE A 123 -18.10 -0.26 8.29
N ALA A 124 -18.36 0.21 7.07
CA ALA A 124 -17.39 0.16 5.98
C ALA A 124 -16.20 1.08 6.30
N TYR A 125 -16.48 2.27 6.80
CA TYR A 125 -15.49 3.23 7.23
C TYR A 125 -14.57 2.66 8.33
N MET A 126 -15.13 2.14 9.42
CA MET A 126 -14.35 1.53 10.52
C MET A 126 -13.49 0.38 10.01
N LYS A 127 -14.04 -0.50 9.16
CA LYS A 127 -13.29 -1.61 8.57
C LYS A 127 -12.08 -1.11 7.78
N ASN A 128 -12.26 -0.13 6.89
CA ASN A 128 -11.19 0.42 6.08
C ASN A 128 -10.12 1.10 6.95
N THR A 129 -10.53 1.92 7.92
CA THR A 129 -9.64 2.57 8.89
C THR A 129 -8.76 1.55 9.62
N ILE A 130 -9.37 0.50 10.17
CA ILE A 130 -8.64 -0.55 10.90
C ILE A 130 -7.67 -1.29 9.98
N LEU A 131 -8.10 -1.63 8.76
CA LEU A 131 -7.27 -2.34 7.80
C LEU A 131 -6.06 -1.50 7.37
N ASN A 132 -6.22 -0.20 7.13
CA ASN A 132 -5.15 0.71 6.77
C ASN A 132 -4.12 0.83 7.91
N ILE A 133 -4.59 1.00 9.14
CA ILE A 133 -3.72 1.02 10.33
C ILE A 133 -2.93 -0.28 10.42
N ILE A 134 -3.59 -1.44 10.38
CA ILE A 134 -2.95 -2.76 10.48
C ILE A 134 -1.93 -2.97 9.36
N LEU A 135 -2.25 -2.53 8.15
CA LEU A 135 -1.40 -2.69 6.99
C LEU A 135 -0.07 -1.93 7.12
N PHE A 136 -0.08 -0.77 7.80
CA PHE A 136 1.10 0.08 7.98
C PHE A 136 1.88 -0.16 9.28
N ILE A 137 1.32 -0.88 10.27
CA ILE A 137 2.04 -1.27 11.49
C ILE A 137 3.36 -2.00 11.17
N PRO A 138 3.43 -2.99 10.25
CA PRO A 138 4.68 -3.67 9.96
C PRO A 138 5.77 -2.73 9.42
N MET A 139 5.44 -1.73 8.59
CA MET A 139 6.41 -0.74 8.14
C MET A 139 6.98 0.04 9.31
N GLY A 140 6.12 0.53 10.19
CA GLY A 140 6.53 1.26 11.39
C GLY A 140 7.35 0.41 12.36
N PHE A 141 7.14 -0.90 12.39
CA PHE A 141 7.89 -1.83 13.22
C PHE A 141 9.24 -2.22 12.60
N PHE A 142 9.25 -2.69 11.35
CA PHE A 142 10.46 -3.22 10.70
C PHE A 142 11.51 -2.16 10.42
N VAL A 143 11.11 -0.99 9.91
CA VAL A 143 12.06 0.04 9.50
C VAL A 143 12.96 0.48 10.65
N PRO A 144 12.48 0.94 11.82
CA PRO A 144 13.34 1.33 12.92
C PRO A 144 14.01 0.14 13.63
N ALA A 145 13.42 -1.06 13.56
CA ALA A 145 14.02 -2.27 14.08
C ALA A 145 15.33 -2.62 13.37
N VAL A 146 15.36 -2.43 12.05
CA VAL A 146 16.49 -2.78 11.18
C VAL A 146 17.45 -1.61 11.00
N TRP A 147 16.93 -0.43 10.65
CA TRP A 147 17.75 0.75 10.29
C TRP A 147 17.79 1.78 11.40
N LYS A 148 18.96 1.94 12.03
CA LYS A 148 19.15 2.85 13.17
C LYS A 148 18.80 4.31 12.86
N ASN A 149 19.01 4.75 11.62
CA ASN A 149 18.71 6.12 11.20
C ASN A 149 17.23 6.48 11.24
N PHE A 150 16.35 5.46 11.31
CA PHE A 150 14.90 5.63 11.38
C PHE A 150 14.32 5.48 12.79
N ARG A 151 15.16 5.44 13.84
CA ARG A 151 14.74 5.31 15.26
C ARG A 151 14.27 6.61 15.89
N SER A 152 13.87 7.58 15.11
CA SER A 152 13.28 8.83 15.58
C SER A 152 11.79 8.88 15.24
N PHE A 153 10.98 9.32 16.20
CA PHE A 153 9.55 9.53 15.99
C PHE A 153 9.30 10.42 14.75
N LYS A 154 10.00 11.57 14.68
CA LYS A 154 9.85 12.50 13.54
C LYS A 154 10.15 11.83 12.21
N THR A 155 11.25 11.05 12.14
CA THR A 155 11.64 10.38 10.90
C THR A 155 10.60 9.36 10.47
N MET A 156 10.04 8.57 11.42
CA MET A 156 9.02 7.57 11.11
C MET A 156 7.68 8.20 10.77
N PHE A 157 7.29 9.28 11.44
CA PHE A 157 6.09 10.04 11.10
C PHE A 157 6.16 10.57 9.66
N PHE A 158 7.25 11.26 9.31
CA PHE A 158 7.40 11.79 7.94
C PHE A 158 7.58 10.69 6.90
N MET A 159 8.17 9.55 7.24
CA MET A 159 8.26 8.40 6.34
C MET A 159 6.86 7.82 6.08
N GLY A 160 6.06 7.59 7.11
CA GLY A 160 4.67 7.13 6.96
C GLY A 160 3.83 8.07 6.12
N LEU A 161 3.93 9.38 6.41
CA LEU A 161 3.25 10.43 5.66
C LEU A 161 3.68 10.44 4.19
N ALA A 162 4.98 10.37 3.90
CA ALA A 162 5.50 10.39 2.54
C ALA A 162 5.12 9.15 1.74
N VAL A 163 5.18 7.96 2.34
CA VAL A 163 4.76 6.71 1.68
C VAL A 163 3.26 6.73 1.41
N SER A 164 2.45 7.12 2.40
CA SER A 164 1.00 7.22 2.22
C SER A 164 0.63 8.24 1.15
N LEU A 165 1.22 9.44 1.18
CA LEU A 165 1.01 10.46 0.16
C LEU A 165 1.43 9.97 -1.23
N GLY A 166 2.55 9.25 -1.32
CA GLY A 166 3.00 8.65 -2.58
C GLY A 166 1.98 7.64 -3.13
N ILE A 167 1.39 6.83 -2.27
CA ILE A 167 0.33 5.89 -2.65
C ILE A 167 -0.90 6.65 -3.15
N GLU A 168 -1.38 7.65 -2.41
CA GLU A 168 -2.52 8.46 -2.79
C GLU A 168 -2.31 9.15 -4.15
N LEU A 169 -1.13 9.71 -4.38
CA LEU A 169 -0.78 10.32 -5.67
C LEU A 169 -0.77 9.30 -6.82
N LEU A 170 -0.34 8.06 -6.57
CA LEU A 170 -0.40 6.99 -7.56
C LEU A 170 -1.84 6.53 -7.80
N GLN A 171 -2.70 6.58 -6.80
CA GLN A 171 -4.12 6.20 -6.93
C GLN A 171 -4.94 7.17 -7.78
N ILE A 172 -4.47 8.41 -8.01
CA ILE A 172 -5.06 9.32 -9.00
C ILE A 172 -5.06 8.70 -10.41
N PHE A 173 -4.09 7.82 -10.70
CA PHE A 173 -3.98 7.10 -11.98
C PHE A 173 -4.72 5.76 -11.99
N THR A 174 -5.49 5.46 -10.95
CA THR A 174 -6.38 4.32 -10.84
C THR A 174 -7.82 4.82 -10.65
N PHE A 175 -8.82 3.94 -10.79
CA PHE A 175 -10.21 4.31 -10.48
C PHE A 175 -10.52 4.44 -8.99
N ARG A 176 -9.51 4.73 -8.15
CA ARG A 176 -9.68 4.92 -6.71
C ARG A 176 -9.76 6.40 -6.38
N LEU A 177 -10.64 6.71 -5.44
CA LEU A 177 -10.71 8.04 -4.84
C LEU A 177 -9.50 8.22 -3.93
N THR A 178 -8.77 9.31 -4.10
CA THR A 178 -7.73 9.75 -3.16
C THR A 178 -8.42 10.26 -1.90
N ASP A 179 -8.12 9.65 -0.75
CA ASP A 179 -8.81 9.92 0.51
C ASP A 179 -7.82 10.42 1.59
N ILE A 180 -8.14 11.57 2.18
CA ILE A 180 -7.35 12.13 3.29
C ILE A 180 -7.37 11.21 4.53
N ASP A 181 -8.42 10.42 4.71
CA ASP A 181 -8.53 9.48 5.82
C ASP A 181 -7.51 8.34 5.69
N ASP A 182 -7.21 7.91 4.46
CA ASP A 182 -6.17 6.93 4.20
C ASP A 182 -4.79 7.48 4.55
N LEU A 183 -4.53 8.75 4.25
CA LEU A 183 -3.29 9.42 4.63
C LEU A 183 -3.10 9.46 6.15
N ILE A 184 -4.16 9.79 6.88
CA ILE A 184 -4.15 9.87 8.35
C ILE A 184 -3.97 8.48 8.96
N THR A 185 -4.75 7.50 8.52
CA THR A 185 -4.78 6.15 9.11
C THR A 185 -3.51 5.35 8.81
N ASN A 186 -2.95 5.48 7.61
CA ASN A 186 -1.67 4.87 7.23
C ASN A 186 -0.51 5.45 8.04
N THR A 187 -0.49 6.78 8.23
CA THR A 187 0.51 7.46 9.06
C THR A 187 0.37 7.03 10.52
N ALA A 188 -0.86 6.94 11.04
CA ALA A 188 -1.12 6.47 12.40
C ALA A 188 -0.64 5.01 12.59
N GLY A 189 -0.90 4.12 11.63
CA GLY A 189 -0.40 2.74 11.63
C GLY A 189 1.12 2.68 11.69
N THR A 190 1.82 3.53 10.91
CA THR A 190 3.27 3.64 10.94
C THR A 190 3.79 4.09 12.32
N VAL A 191 3.16 5.08 12.92
CA VAL A 191 3.52 5.58 14.26
C VAL A 191 3.29 4.51 15.33
N LEU A 192 2.17 3.81 15.28
CA LEU A 192 1.89 2.69 16.19
C LEU A 192 2.94 1.58 16.06
N GLY A 193 3.30 1.21 14.84
CA GLY A 193 4.36 0.24 14.58
C GLY A 193 5.71 0.67 15.14
N TYR A 194 6.05 1.96 15.01
CA TYR A 194 7.26 2.55 15.60
C TYR A 194 7.25 2.44 17.15
N GLU A 195 6.15 2.78 17.80
CA GLU A 195 6.04 2.69 19.26
C GLU A 195 6.17 1.24 19.73
N ILE A 196 5.59 0.28 19.01
CA ILE A 196 5.77 -1.15 19.28
C ILE A 196 7.25 -1.52 19.15
N SER A 197 7.91 -1.17 18.05
CA SER A 197 9.33 -1.46 17.83
C SER A 197 10.23 -0.85 18.93
N ARG A 198 9.93 0.36 19.38
CA ARG A 198 10.64 1.04 20.46
C ARG A 198 10.50 0.30 21.79
N ARG A 199 9.31 -0.23 22.10
CA ARG A 199 9.05 -1.03 23.32
C ARG A 199 9.88 -2.30 23.36
N PHE A 200 10.11 -2.94 22.22
CA PHE A 200 10.94 -4.13 22.10
C PHE A 200 12.45 -3.83 21.89
N SER A 201 12.89 -2.61 22.15
CA SER A 201 14.30 -2.19 22.03
C SER A 201 14.93 -2.51 20.66
N PHE A 202 14.14 -2.43 19.58
CA PHE A 202 14.58 -2.65 18.20
C PHE A 202 15.27 -4.02 17.99
N PRO A 203 14.53 -5.13 18.03
CA PRO A 203 15.06 -6.50 18.17
C PRO A 203 15.98 -6.97 17.03
N PHE A 204 15.89 -6.36 15.84
CA PHE A 204 16.61 -6.81 14.64
C PHE A 204 17.72 -5.86 14.20
N SER A 205 18.29 -5.08 15.13
CA SER A 205 19.35 -4.13 14.80
C SER A 205 20.49 -4.83 14.05
N LEU A 206 20.53 -4.61 12.75
CA LEU A 206 21.69 -5.00 11.95
C LEU A 206 22.89 -4.19 12.45
N LYS A 207 24.04 -4.84 12.59
CA LYS A 207 25.29 -4.11 12.85
C LYS A 207 25.40 -3.08 11.74
N SER A 208 25.30 -1.80 12.08
CA SER A 208 25.55 -0.76 11.11
C SER A 208 26.99 -0.93 10.63
N VAL A 209 27.14 -1.35 9.38
CA VAL A 209 28.40 -1.12 8.71
C VAL A 209 28.54 0.39 8.72
N ASP A 210 29.69 0.88 9.23
CA ASP A 210 30.04 2.32 9.27
C ASP A 210 30.22 2.90 7.85
N SER A 211 29.39 2.50 6.92
CA SER A 211 29.37 3.06 5.58
C SER A 211 28.64 4.39 5.63
N LYS A 212 29.42 5.47 5.62
CA LYS A 212 28.96 6.87 5.59
C LYS A 212 28.26 7.25 4.27
N GLY A 213 27.80 6.27 3.48
CA GLY A 213 27.18 6.50 2.19
C GLY A 213 25.70 6.93 2.33
N ILE A 214 25.28 7.86 1.48
CA ILE A 214 23.89 8.31 1.38
C ILE A 214 22.94 7.14 1.06
N LEU A 215 23.38 6.15 0.29
CA LEU A 215 22.62 4.95 -0.07
C LEU A 215 22.27 4.08 1.15
N VAL A 216 23.21 3.94 2.11
CA VAL A 216 22.94 3.21 3.35
C VAL A 216 21.90 3.90 4.20
N ARG A 217 21.94 5.22 4.22
CA ARG A 217 21.00 6.04 4.99
C ARG A 217 19.58 5.88 4.51
N TYR A 218 19.36 5.76 3.19
CA TYR A 218 18.04 5.70 2.57
C TYR A 218 17.68 4.30 2.04
N GLU A 219 18.42 3.27 2.45
CA GLU A 219 18.20 1.89 1.99
C GLU A 219 16.74 1.40 2.09
N PRO A 220 15.99 1.61 3.21
CA PRO A 220 14.60 1.18 3.26
C PRO A 220 13.70 1.91 2.24
N VAL A 221 14.00 3.16 1.94
CA VAL A 221 13.29 3.94 0.92
C VAL A 221 13.61 3.39 -0.47
N LEU A 222 14.86 3.00 -0.72
CA LEU A 222 15.25 2.35 -1.99
C LEU A 222 14.57 1.00 -2.18
N ILE A 223 14.46 0.20 -1.11
CA ILE A 223 13.74 -1.09 -1.17
C ILE A 223 12.27 -0.84 -1.50
N LEU A 224 11.61 0.13 -0.85
CA LEU A 224 10.23 0.49 -1.17
C LEU A 224 10.08 0.97 -2.61
N ALA A 225 11.00 1.80 -3.10
CA ALA A 225 10.96 2.29 -4.49
C ALA A 225 11.13 1.15 -5.50
N VAL A 226 12.08 0.24 -5.27
CA VAL A 226 12.29 -0.93 -6.15
C VAL A 226 11.08 -1.84 -6.13
N THR A 227 10.54 -2.16 -4.95
CA THR A 227 9.35 -3.02 -4.84
C THR A 227 8.11 -2.37 -5.45
N LEU A 228 7.94 -1.07 -5.33
CA LEU A 228 6.88 -0.32 -5.99
C LEU A 228 6.99 -0.41 -7.52
N LEU A 229 8.17 -0.12 -8.08
CA LEU A 229 8.40 -0.21 -9.52
C LEU A 229 8.11 -1.63 -10.02
N VAL A 230 8.63 -2.65 -9.35
CA VAL A 230 8.37 -4.05 -9.72
C VAL A 230 6.87 -4.36 -9.66
N SER A 231 6.16 -3.90 -8.63
CA SER A 231 4.70 -4.11 -8.51
C SER A 231 3.91 -3.41 -9.62
N MET A 232 4.36 -2.25 -10.11
CA MET A 232 3.72 -1.54 -11.23
C MET A 232 3.91 -2.25 -12.58
N PHE A 233 5.04 -2.97 -12.77
CA PHE A 233 5.33 -3.66 -14.03
C PHE A 233 4.82 -5.10 -14.07
N LEU A 234 4.65 -5.76 -12.94
CA LEU A 234 4.36 -7.20 -12.89
C LEU A 234 2.91 -7.54 -12.55
N LYS A 235 2.07 -6.57 -12.25
CA LYS A 235 0.66 -6.86 -11.96
C LYS A 235 -0.03 -7.26 -13.26
N PRO A 236 -0.46 -8.53 -13.42
CA PRO A 236 -1.25 -8.93 -14.58
C PRO A 236 -2.61 -8.23 -14.52
N ASP A 237 -3.13 -7.88 -15.68
CA ASP A 237 -4.46 -7.29 -15.91
C ASP A 237 -5.59 -8.21 -15.44
#